data_3393fe1ce0315c5e37e190fbff576541
#
_entry.id   3393fe1ce0315c5e37e190fbff576541
#
_cell.length_a   1.000
_cell.length_b   1.000
_cell.length_c   1.000
_cell.angle_alpha   90.00
_cell.angle_beta   90.00
_cell.angle_gamma   90.00
#
_symmetry.space_group_name_H-M   'P 1'
#
loop_
_entity.id
_entity.type
_entity.pdbx_description
1 polymer ?
#
loop_
_entity_poly.entity_id
_entity_poly.type
_entity_poly.pdbx_seq_one_letter_code
_entity_poly.pdbx_strand_id
1 'polypeptide(L)'
;MANHKLTMQEKLDKRKYKKPNRFLWWFFYHIVIKPFLSPMHKVEVEIKDSIKDTKGAAFIVYNHQSRTDFIWQTQCAQGRPLNFMVGYNEFFRSHLKFIAHLLHFIPKKNFTLDMSSMRAVRTIIKDGGVVCFAPEGMSSINGHNQPIVVGTGKMLKKYGVPVYCAKAKGAFLSNTKVCLDERKGKTVATMSLLFSPEDLKVLSPEEIDAKINEAIWQDDYAYNKEAHIKYDGKGNICSHLHDLLYRCPKCGHEFEMIGEGNEIKCLNCGNGATMDDYYDFHPFEGSIIPSNPARRHDEERKIVYHEIKDNPNFEFVEKVKVGYLPPYHSPQNKATSEVCGEGVMKFTHEGIFFEGTKLGKPFSFSLDYQTYNTLVITVDCTYFAFYINGEYFDFFPERPTVGKILLIVEEMHRLHGGRWKNLPQLDWVYE
;
A
#
# COMPACT_ATOMS: atom_id res chain seq x y z
N MET A 1 -4.56 -5.03 -44.39
CA MET A 1 -4.98 -4.65 -43.00
C MET A 1 -3.71 -4.53 -42.20
N ALA A 2 -3.39 -3.32 -41.70
CA ALA A 2 -2.21 -3.12 -40.87
C ALA A 2 -2.41 -3.93 -39.57
N ASN A 3 -1.43 -4.76 -39.21
CA ASN A 3 -1.43 -5.52 -37.99
C ASN A 3 -1.44 -4.50 -36.81
N HIS A 4 -2.61 -4.24 -36.22
CA HIS A 4 -2.75 -3.35 -35.07
C HIS A 4 -2.00 -4.00 -33.88
N LYS A 5 -0.87 -3.41 -33.51
CA LYS A 5 -0.08 -3.83 -32.35
C LYS A 5 -0.86 -3.50 -31.09
N LEU A 6 -1.28 -4.53 -30.33
CA LEU A 6 -2.02 -4.35 -29.09
C LEU A 6 -1.20 -3.56 -28.08
N THR A 7 -1.83 -2.59 -27.42
CA THR A 7 -1.27 -1.87 -26.28
C THR A 7 -1.07 -2.80 -25.09
N MET A 8 -0.31 -2.36 -24.09
CA MET A 8 -0.12 -3.14 -22.85
C MET A 8 -1.44 -3.36 -22.11
N GLN A 9 -2.29 -2.33 -22.06
CA GLN A 9 -3.63 -2.41 -21.47
C GLN A 9 -4.49 -3.46 -22.18
N GLU A 10 -4.60 -3.40 -23.52
CA GLU A 10 -5.37 -4.37 -24.30
C GLU A 10 -4.87 -5.81 -24.10
N LYS A 11 -3.55 -6.01 -23.95
CA LYS A 11 -2.96 -7.33 -23.64
C LYS A 11 -3.39 -7.83 -22.28
N LEU A 12 -3.40 -6.97 -21.24
CA LEU A 12 -3.84 -7.33 -19.90
C LEU A 12 -5.35 -7.61 -19.85
N ASP A 13 -6.16 -6.80 -20.51
CA ASP A 13 -7.62 -6.93 -20.53
C ASP A 13 -8.08 -8.19 -21.29
N LYS A 14 -7.38 -8.57 -22.37
CA LYS A 14 -7.65 -9.79 -23.18
C LYS A 14 -7.06 -11.05 -22.58
N ARG A 15 -6.24 -10.93 -21.54
CA ARG A 15 -5.54 -12.07 -20.96
C ARG A 15 -6.51 -13.03 -20.26
N LYS A 16 -6.33 -14.33 -20.51
CA LYS A 16 -7.00 -15.41 -19.77
C LYS A 16 -6.18 -15.76 -18.53
N TYR A 17 -6.73 -15.48 -17.35
CA TYR A 17 -6.12 -15.84 -16.07
C TYR A 17 -6.49 -17.27 -15.70
N LYS A 18 -5.54 -17.99 -15.10
CA LYS A 18 -5.67 -19.38 -14.63
C LYS A 18 -4.78 -19.59 -13.41
N LYS A 19 -4.93 -20.74 -12.77
CA LYS A 19 -4.02 -21.15 -11.68
C LYS A 19 -2.58 -21.21 -12.20
N PRO A 20 -1.57 -20.84 -11.38
CA PRO A 20 -0.17 -21.05 -11.73
C PRO A 20 0.11 -22.52 -12.05
N ASN A 21 1.05 -22.77 -12.93
CA ASN A 21 1.50 -24.12 -13.25
C ASN A 21 2.08 -24.78 -11.97
N ARG A 22 1.61 -25.99 -11.62
CA ARG A 22 1.97 -26.66 -10.37
C ARG A 22 3.46 -26.96 -10.27
N PHE A 23 4.11 -27.35 -11.37
CA PHE A 23 5.55 -27.64 -11.39
C PHE A 23 6.37 -26.36 -11.22
N LEU A 24 6.03 -25.28 -11.97
CA LEU A 24 6.69 -23.98 -11.80
C LEU A 24 6.51 -23.42 -10.40
N TRP A 25 5.32 -23.56 -9.82
CA TRP A 25 5.08 -23.13 -8.45
C TRP A 25 5.84 -23.96 -7.44
N TRP A 26 5.89 -25.29 -7.62
CA TRP A 26 6.69 -26.20 -6.79
C TRP A 26 8.17 -25.79 -6.81
N PHE A 27 8.73 -25.55 -8.00
CA PHE A 27 10.10 -25.05 -8.16
C PHE A 27 10.30 -23.72 -7.44
N PHE A 28 9.41 -22.74 -7.66
CA PHE A 28 9.47 -21.43 -7.00
C PHE A 28 9.45 -21.56 -5.47
N TYR A 29 8.54 -22.35 -4.92
CA TYR A 29 8.42 -22.55 -3.48
C TYR A 29 9.61 -23.30 -2.89
N HIS A 30 9.95 -24.49 -3.42
CA HIS A 30 10.93 -25.38 -2.82
C HIS A 30 12.38 -25.02 -3.13
N ILE A 31 12.65 -24.35 -4.25
CA ILE A 31 14.01 -24.02 -4.70
C ILE A 31 14.35 -22.55 -4.49
N VAL A 32 13.36 -21.64 -4.54
CA VAL A 32 13.63 -20.20 -4.42
C VAL A 32 13.20 -19.66 -3.06
N ILE A 33 11.92 -19.79 -2.71
CA ILE A 33 11.36 -19.16 -1.50
C ILE A 33 11.95 -19.78 -0.23
N LYS A 34 11.71 -21.08 -0.05
CA LYS A 34 12.01 -21.77 1.23
C LYS A 34 13.51 -21.81 1.57
N PRO A 35 14.44 -22.17 0.67
CA PRO A 35 15.87 -22.29 1.01
C PRO A 35 16.65 -20.98 0.90
N PHE A 36 16.24 -20.02 0.09
CA PHE A 36 17.02 -18.79 -0.15
C PHE A 36 16.32 -17.53 0.38
N LEU A 37 15.12 -17.18 -0.15
CA LEU A 37 14.52 -15.90 0.19
C LEU A 37 14.04 -15.84 1.65
N SER A 38 13.45 -16.91 2.15
CA SER A 38 12.93 -16.93 3.52
C SER A 38 14.03 -16.77 4.58
N PRO A 39 15.17 -17.52 4.53
CA PRO A 39 16.30 -17.29 5.45
C PRO A 39 16.96 -15.91 5.24
N MET A 40 17.11 -15.46 4.00
CA MET A 40 17.70 -14.16 3.70
C MET A 40 16.93 -13.00 4.33
N HIS A 41 15.59 -13.08 4.35
CA HIS A 41 14.69 -12.09 4.97
C HIS A 41 14.26 -12.46 6.39
N LYS A 42 14.90 -13.47 7.02
CA LYS A 42 14.62 -13.93 8.40
C LYS A 42 13.12 -14.14 8.67
N VAL A 43 12.44 -14.80 7.74
CA VAL A 43 11.00 -15.07 7.83
C VAL A 43 10.75 -16.32 8.66
N GLU A 44 9.92 -16.20 9.72
CA GLU A 44 9.37 -17.30 10.48
C GLU A 44 7.85 -17.37 10.27
N VAL A 45 7.31 -18.58 10.14
CA VAL A 45 5.88 -18.78 9.88
C VAL A 45 5.28 -19.76 10.87
N GLU A 46 4.17 -19.35 11.48
CA GLU A 46 3.32 -20.17 12.35
C GLU A 46 2.02 -20.50 11.61
N ILE A 47 1.71 -21.77 11.48
CA ILE A 47 0.46 -22.23 10.85
C ILE A 47 -0.49 -22.72 11.94
N LYS A 48 -1.54 -21.94 12.21
CA LYS A 48 -2.62 -22.35 13.12
C LYS A 48 -3.64 -23.21 12.39
N ASP A 49 -4.04 -22.78 11.19
CA ASP A 49 -4.96 -23.52 10.34
C ASP A 49 -4.34 -23.70 8.97
N SER A 50 -4.18 -24.95 8.54
CA SER A 50 -3.52 -25.28 7.28
C SER A 50 -4.43 -25.10 6.07
N ILE A 51 -4.03 -24.28 5.11
CA ILE A 51 -4.77 -24.16 3.85
C ILE A 51 -4.75 -25.44 3.01
N LYS A 52 -3.88 -26.40 3.33
CA LYS A 52 -3.86 -27.72 2.68
C LYS A 52 -5.09 -28.56 3.01
N ASP A 53 -5.73 -28.30 4.14
CA ASP A 53 -6.93 -29.01 4.58
C ASP A 53 -8.17 -28.57 3.79
N THR A 54 -8.10 -27.39 3.15
CA THR A 54 -9.14 -26.91 2.25
C THR A 54 -9.00 -27.49 0.85
N LYS A 55 -9.98 -28.28 0.43
CA LYS A 55 -10.10 -28.74 -0.97
C LYS A 55 -10.78 -27.68 -1.82
N GLY A 56 -10.18 -27.31 -2.97
CA GLY A 56 -10.79 -26.37 -3.90
C GLY A 56 -10.35 -24.93 -3.69
N ALA A 57 -11.25 -23.97 -3.97
CA ALA A 57 -10.96 -22.56 -3.93
C ALA A 57 -10.84 -22.01 -2.51
N ALA A 58 -10.04 -20.97 -2.34
CA ALA A 58 -9.96 -20.19 -1.11
C ALA A 58 -9.48 -18.76 -1.40
N PHE A 59 -9.71 -17.86 -0.44
CA PHE A 59 -9.03 -16.57 -0.38
C PHE A 59 -7.98 -16.58 0.74
N ILE A 60 -6.91 -15.80 0.51
CA ILE A 60 -5.99 -15.39 1.57
C ILE A 60 -6.04 -13.87 1.61
N VAL A 61 -6.47 -13.29 2.72
CA VAL A 61 -6.34 -11.87 3.02
C VAL A 61 -5.12 -11.67 3.91
N TYR A 62 -4.41 -10.53 3.77
CA TYR A 62 -3.21 -10.28 4.53
C TYR A 62 -3.01 -8.79 4.81
N ASN A 63 -2.26 -8.46 5.86
CA ASN A 63 -1.78 -7.10 6.11
C ASN A 63 -0.60 -6.79 5.20
N HIS A 64 -0.70 -5.71 4.42
CA HIS A 64 0.34 -5.35 3.45
C HIS A 64 1.38 -4.43 4.07
N GLN A 65 2.45 -5.01 4.59
CA GLN A 65 3.46 -4.28 5.36
C GLN A 65 4.73 -3.97 4.54
N SER A 66 5.10 -4.83 3.58
CA SER A 66 6.38 -4.67 2.88
C SER A 66 6.33 -5.06 1.41
N ARG A 67 7.37 -4.67 0.67
CA ARG A 67 7.57 -5.08 -0.74
C ARG A 67 7.87 -6.57 -0.88
N THR A 68 8.33 -7.21 0.18
CA THR A 68 8.74 -8.62 0.22
C THR A 68 7.69 -9.55 0.83
N ASP A 69 6.47 -9.06 1.04
CA ASP A 69 5.37 -9.84 1.65
C ASP A 69 5.10 -11.17 0.95
N PHE A 70 5.29 -11.25 -0.39
CA PHE A 70 5.10 -12.47 -1.16
C PHE A 70 5.93 -13.66 -0.63
N ILE A 71 7.04 -13.40 0.09
CA ILE A 71 7.91 -14.44 0.65
C ILE A 71 7.18 -15.19 1.74
N TRP A 72 6.74 -14.48 2.79
CA TRP A 72 6.06 -15.11 3.92
C TRP A 72 4.64 -15.57 3.54
N GLN A 73 3.94 -14.89 2.63
CA GLN A 73 2.64 -15.35 2.12
C GLN A 73 2.75 -16.69 1.41
N THR A 74 3.79 -16.87 0.58
CA THR A 74 4.06 -18.14 -0.09
C THR A 74 4.41 -19.24 0.91
N GLN A 75 5.12 -18.91 1.99
CA GLN A 75 5.40 -19.83 3.11
C GLN A 75 4.11 -20.20 3.85
N CYS A 76 3.26 -19.22 4.18
CA CYS A 76 1.94 -19.44 4.79
C CYS A 76 1.08 -20.40 3.95
N ALA A 77 1.13 -20.28 2.63
CA ALA A 77 0.40 -21.16 1.71
C ALA A 77 0.98 -22.59 1.61
N GLN A 78 2.12 -22.88 2.27
CA GLN A 78 2.72 -24.21 2.37
C GLN A 78 2.94 -24.92 1.02
N GLY A 79 3.29 -24.15 -0.03
CA GLY A 79 3.50 -24.64 -1.39
C GLY A 79 2.23 -24.77 -2.24
N ARG A 80 1.06 -24.38 -1.73
CA ARG A 80 -0.16 -24.28 -2.53
C ARG A 80 -0.05 -23.11 -3.50
N PRO A 81 -0.35 -23.29 -4.82
CA PRO A 81 -0.26 -22.21 -5.79
C PRO A 81 -1.19 -21.04 -5.47
N LEU A 82 -0.64 -19.81 -5.51
CA LEU A 82 -1.35 -18.57 -5.25
C LEU A 82 -1.46 -17.72 -6.51
N ASN A 83 -2.62 -17.12 -6.73
CA ASN A 83 -2.80 -16.02 -7.65
C ASN A 83 -2.80 -14.72 -6.85
N PHE A 84 -1.70 -13.98 -6.87
CA PHE A 84 -1.59 -12.69 -6.20
C PHE A 84 -2.36 -11.61 -6.98
N MET A 85 -3.13 -10.78 -6.26
CA MET A 85 -3.62 -9.51 -6.80
C MET A 85 -2.55 -8.45 -6.57
N VAL A 86 -2.11 -7.79 -7.65
CA VAL A 86 -1.00 -6.84 -7.65
C VAL A 86 -1.42 -5.57 -8.36
N GLY A 87 -0.91 -4.42 -7.95
CA GLY A 87 -1.20 -3.13 -8.58
C GLY A 87 -1.01 -3.19 -10.10
N TYR A 88 -1.96 -2.64 -10.85
CA TYR A 88 -1.95 -2.64 -12.32
C TYR A 88 -0.68 -1.99 -12.89
N ASN A 89 -0.20 -0.91 -12.26
CA ASN A 89 1.02 -0.20 -12.63
C ASN A 89 2.28 -1.09 -12.55
N GLU A 90 2.32 -2.08 -11.65
CA GLU A 90 3.46 -2.99 -11.50
C GLU A 90 3.71 -3.85 -12.75
N PHE A 91 2.68 -4.09 -13.56
CA PHE A 91 2.82 -4.82 -14.83
C PHE A 91 3.56 -4.01 -15.92
N PHE A 92 3.77 -2.72 -15.70
CA PHE A 92 4.55 -1.86 -16.58
C PHE A 92 6.04 -1.83 -16.22
N ARG A 93 6.44 -2.36 -15.06
CA ARG A 93 7.84 -2.51 -14.66
C ARG A 93 8.48 -3.71 -15.33
N SER A 94 9.60 -3.50 -16.03
CA SER A 94 10.26 -4.53 -16.84
C SER A 94 10.65 -5.78 -16.05
N HIS A 95 11.15 -5.62 -14.81
CA HIS A 95 11.63 -6.71 -13.98
C HIS A 95 10.52 -7.57 -13.35
N LEU A 96 9.33 -7.00 -13.10
CA LEU A 96 8.19 -7.73 -12.52
C LEU A 96 7.31 -8.39 -13.57
N LYS A 97 7.27 -7.84 -14.79
CA LYS A 97 6.37 -8.27 -15.86
C LYS A 97 6.47 -9.76 -16.16
N PHE A 98 7.69 -10.30 -16.27
CA PHE A 98 7.90 -11.70 -16.62
C PHE A 98 7.31 -12.65 -15.55
N ILE A 99 7.66 -12.41 -14.27
CA ILE A 99 7.18 -13.23 -13.14
C ILE A 99 5.66 -13.11 -12.99
N ALA A 100 5.12 -11.90 -13.06
CA ALA A 100 3.69 -11.64 -12.97
C ALA A 100 2.90 -12.35 -14.07
N HIS A 101 3.50 -12.47 -15.28
CA HIS A 101 2.90 -13.22 -16.37
C HIS A 101 3.02 -14.73 -16.16
N LEU A 102 4.17 -15.23 -15.75
CA LEU A 102 4.44 -16.65 -15.55
C LEU A 102 3.56 -17.26 -14.45
N LEU A 103 3.41 -16.54 -13.35
CA LEU A 103 2.63 -16.97 -12.19
C LEU A 103 1.16 -16.53 -12.21
N HIS A 104 0.70 -15.96 -13.33
CA HIS A 104 -0.69 -15.52 -13.49
C HIS A 104 -1.19 -14.56 -12.40
N PHE A 105 -0.37 -13.59 -12.01
CA PHE A 105 -0.79 -12.52 -11.11
C PHE A 105 -1.95 -11.74 -11.72
N ILE A 106 -2.86 -11.28 -10.90
CA ILE A 106 -4.06 -10.55 -11.29
C ILE A 106 -3.77 -9.04 -11.16
N PRO A 107 -3.74 -8.28 -12.29
CA PRO A 107 -3.60 -6.83 -12.22
C PRO A 107 -4.85 -6.22 -11.59
N LYS A 108 -4.69 -5.33 -10.61
CA LYS A 108 -5.79 -4.62 -9.96
C LYS A 108 -5.57 -3.11 -10.08
N LYS A 109 -6.53 -2.40 -10.62
CA LYS A 109 -6.61 -0.94 -10.55
C LYS A 109 -7.08 -0.56 -9.16
N ASN A 110 -6.18 -0.02 -8.32
CA ASN A 110 -6.47 0.26 -6.92
C ASN A 110 -7.47 1.42 -6.79
N PHE A 111 -8.32 1.36 -5.76
CA PHE A 111 -9.31 2.38 -5.42
C PHE A 111 -10.29 2.74 -6.54
N THR A 112 -10.50 1.84 -7.51
CA THR A 112 -11.49 2.02 -8.58
C THR A 112 -12.19 0.72 -8.93
N LEU A 113 -13.35 0.83 -9.59
CA LEU A 113 -14.09 -0.33 -10.05
C LEU A 113 -13.32 -1.01 -11.20
N ASP A 114 -12.85 -2.22 -10.97
CA ASP A 114 -12.07 -2.99 -11.92
C ASP A 114 -12.75 -4.31 -12.28
N MET A 115 -13.56 -4.27 -13.33
CA MET A 115 -14.29 -5.44 -13.82
C MET A 115 -13.37 -6.52 -14.42
N SER A 116 -12.16 -6.15 -14.88
CA SER A 116 -11.21 -7.10 -15.46
C SER A 116 -10.62 -8.00 -14.37
N SER A 117 -10.16 -7.39 -13.26
CA SER A 117 -9.67 -8.14 -12.11
C SER A 117 -10.77 -9.02 -11.50
N MET A 118 -12.00 -8.54 -11.41
CA MET A 118 -13.12 -9.33 -10.87
C MET A 118 -13.47 -10.53 -11.75
N ARG A 119 -13.37 -10.42 -13.09
CA ARG A 119 -13.51 -11.56 -14.00
C ARG A 119 -12.40 -12.58 -13.80
N ALA A 120 -11.15 -12.13 -13.62
CA ALA A 120 -10.01 -13.01 -13.33
C ALA A 120 -10.22 -13.78 -12.02
N VAL A 121 -10.58 -13.08 -10.93
CA VAL A 121 -10.91 -13.70 -9.63
C VAL A 121 -11.99 -14.77 -9.79
N ARG A 122 -13.09 -14.43 -10.46
CA ARG A 122 -14.19 -15.39 -10.71
C ARG A 122 -13.71 -16.64 -11.40
N THR A 123 -12.88 -16.50 -12.43
CA THR A 123 -12.36 -17.65 -13.19
C THR A 123 -11.48 -18.54 -12.30
N ILE A 124 -10.56 -17.94 -11.54
CA ILE A 124 -9.64 -18.67 -10.67
C ILE A 124 -10.38 -19.39 -9.55
N ILE A 125 -11.35 -18.74 -8.90
CA ILE A 125 -12.16 -19.35 -7.82
C ILE A 125 -13.01 -20.51 -8.39
N LYS A 126 -13.65 -20.32 -9.57
CA LYS A 126 -14.40 -21.40 -10.24
C LYS A 126 -13.52 -22.64 -10.54
N ASP A 127 -12.26 -22.41 -10.88
CA ASP A 127 -11.29 -23.48 -11.17
C ASP A 127 -10.64 -24.07 -9.91
N GLY A 128 -11.09 -23.71 -8.71
CA GLY A 128 -10.56 -24.21 -7.45
C GLY A 128 -9.19 -23.64 -7.08
N GLY A 129 -8.86 -22.43 -7.56
CA GLY A 129 -7.62 -21.72 -7.26
C GLY A 129 -7.68 -20.92 -5.94
N VAL A 130 -6.54 -20.40 -5.51
CA VAL A 130 -6.40 -19.55 -4.33
C VAL A 130 -6.03 -18.14 -4.75
N VAL A 131 -6.85 -17.16 -4.38
CA VAL A 131 -6.57 -15.74 -4.62
C VAL A 131 -6.04 -15.12 -3.33
N CYS A 132 -4.85 -14.49 -3.41
CA CYS A 132 -4.17 -13.83 -2.31
C CYS A 132 -4.14 -12.33 -2.55
N PHE A 133 -4.66 -11.52 -1.62
CA PHE A 133 -4.74 -10.07 -1.79
C PHE A 133 -4.71 -9.31 -0.46
N ALA A 134 -4.19 -8.08 -0.51
CA ALA A 134 -4.28 -7.13 0.57
C ALA A 134 -5.61 -6.36 0.47
N PRO A 135 -6.51 -6.48 1.44
CA PRO A 135 -7.79 -5.77 1.40
C PRO A 135 -7.66 -4.26 1.61
N GLU A 136 -6.53 -3.79 2.13
CA GLU A 136 -6.17 -2.37 2.28
C GLU A 136 -5.98 -1.65 0.93
N GLY A 137 -5.62 -2.40 -0.13
CA GLY A 137 -5.39 -1.85 -1.47
C GLY A 137 -4.03 -1.18 -1.67
N MET A 138 -3.26 -0.96 -0.62
CA MET A 138 -1.88 -0.44 -0.67
C MET A 138 -1.09 -0.95 0.54
N SER A 139 0.25 -0.83 0.48
CA SER A 139 1.11 -1.17 1.62
C SER A 139 1.02 -0.11 2.71
N SER A 140 1.30 -0.51 3.95
CA SER A 140 1.38 0.38 5.09
C SER A 140 2.22 1.63 4.80
N ILE A 141 1.76 2.77 5.29
CA ILE A 141 2.42 4.06 5.12
C ILE A 141 3.40 4.32 6.27
N ASN A 142 2.97 4.06 7.48
CA ASN A 142 3.65 4.46 8.71
C ASN A 142 3.86 3.32 9.71
N GLY A 143 3.67 2.06 9.31
CA GLY A 143 3.91 0.89 10.16
C GLY A 143 2.67 0.27 10.79
N HIS A 144 1.50 0.90 10.67
CA HIS A 144 0.22 0.27 10.99
C HIS A 144 -0.69 0.17 9.75
N ASN A 145 -1.79 -0.58 9.89
CA ASN A 145 -2.71 -0.84 8.79
C ASN A 145 -3.51 0.40 8.38
N GLN A 146 -3.92 0.40 7.12
CA GLN A 146 -4.98 1.25 6.58
C GLN A 146 -6.34 0.54 6.68
N PRO A 147 -7.46 1.28 6.69
CA PRO A 147 -8.79 0.66 6.58
C PRO A 147 -8.91 -0.14 5.28
N ILE A 148 -9.60 -1.28 5.35
CA ILE A 148 -9.82 -2.09 4.14
C ILE A 148 -10.74 -1.38 3.16
N VAL A 149 -10.57 -1.69 1.87
CA VAL A 149 -11.41 -1.17 0.79
C VAL A 149 -12.85 -1.66 0.98
N VAL A 150 -13.79 -0.72 1.00
CA VAL A 150 -15.22 -0.99 1.14
C VAL A 150 -15.73 -1.94 0.06
N GLY A 151 -16.53 -2.92 0.47
CA GLY A 151 -17.07 -3.96 -0.41
C GLY A 151 -16.24 -5.25 -0.46
N THR A 152 -15.16 -5.33 0.27
CA THR A 152 -14.36 -6.56 0.43
C THR A 152 -15.24 -7.68 1.00
N GLY A 153 -15.96 -7.44 2.10
CA GLY A 153 -16.88 -8.41 2.71
C GLY A 153 -18.00 -8.84 1.75
N LYS A 154 -18.56 -7.90 0.99
CA LYS A 154 -19.56 -8.22 -0.05
C LYS A 154 -18.99 -9.16 -1.12
N MET A 155 -17.74 -8.95 -1.53
CA MET A 155 -17.06 -9.82 -2.48
C MET A 155 -16.86 -11.22 -1.89
N LEU A 156 -16.29 -11.34 -0.70
CA LEU A 156 -16.02 -12.63 -0.05
C LEU A 156 -17.31 -13.41 0.22
N LYS A 157 -18.34 -12.76 0.75
CA LYS A 157 -19.68 -13.35 0.96
C LYS A 157 -20.25 -13.90 -0.35
N LYS A 158 -20.13 -13.17 -1.45
CA LYS A 158 -20.63 -13.60 -2.77
C LYS A 158 -19.98 -14.89 -3.26
N TYR A 159 -18.68 -15.08 -3.01
CA TYR A 159 -17.98 -16.31 -3.43
C TYR A 159 -18.19 -17.48 -2.47
N GLY A 160 -18.39 -17.24 -1.18
CA GLY A 160 -18.75 -18.25 -0.18
C GLY A 160 -17.72 -19.38 -0.04
N VAL A 161 -16.42 -19.09 -0.29
CA VAL A 161 -15.32 -20.05 -0.12
C VAL A 161 -14.51 -19.70 1.13
N PRO A 162 -13.76 -20.64 1.73
CA PRO A 162 -12.95 -20.37 2.91
C PRO A 162 -12.03 -19.15 2.72
N VAL A 163 -11.92 -18.33 3.76
CA VAL A 163 -11.04 -17.15 3.80
C VAL A 163 -10.04 -17.32 4.91
N TYR A 164 -8.77 -17.34 4.56
CA TYR A 164 -7.65 -17.37 5.51
C TYR A 164 -7.11 -15.97 5.72
N CYS A 165 -6.61 -15.70 6.92
CA CYS A 165 -5.84 -14.51 7.25
C CYS A 165 -4.37 -14.89 7.41
N ALA A 166 -3.51 -14.27 6.63
CA ALA A 166 -2.07 -14.34 6.81
C ALA A 166 -1.59 -12.99 7.36
N LYS A 167 -1.13 -12.94 8.61
CA LYS A 167 -0.73 -11.72 9.30
C LYS A 167 0.76 -11.73 9.61
N ALA A 168 1.48 -10.69 9.18
CA ALA A 168 2.90 -10.51 9.50
C ALA A 168 3.11 -9.43 10.57
N LYS A 169 4.18 -9.59 11.35
CA LYS A 169 4.71 -8.64 12.33
C LYS A 169 6.17 -8.39 12.00
N GLY A 170 6.63 -7.12 12.09
CA GLY A 170 7.99 -6.71 11.82
C GLY A 170 8.34 -6.59 10.33
N ALA A 171 7.41 -6.86 9.43
CA ALA A 171 7.66 -6.80 8.00
C ALA A 171 7.83 -5.34 7.49
N PHE A 172 7.09 -4.38 8.03
CA PHE A 172 7.22 -2.97 7.69
C PHE A 172 8.60 -2.43 8.05
N LEU A 173 9.12 -2.76 9.22
CA LEU A 173 10.41 -2.27 9.71
C LEU A 173 11.59 -2.77 8.85
N SER A 174 11.42 -3.89 8.13
CA SER A 174 12.39 -4.35 7.13
C SER A 174 12.35 -3.54 5.82
N ASN A 175 11.21 -2.96 5.48
CA ASN A 175 10.96 -2.30 4.19
C ASN A 175 10.00 -1.12 4.37
N THR A 176 10.41 -0.07 5.06
CA THR A 176 9.59 1.12 5.29
C THR A 176 9.14 1.77 3.99
N LYS A 177 8.07 2.56 4.05
CA LYS A 177 7.48 3.21 2.87
C LYS A 177 8.39 4.28 2.26
N VAL A 178 9.13 4.98 3.10
CA VAL A 178 9.93 6.14 2.69
C VAL A 178 11.34 5.78 2.21
N CYS A 179 11.83 4.58 2.48
CA CYS A 179 13.20 4.19 2.13
C CYS A 179 13.22 2.90 1.32
N LEU A 180 13.96 2.91 0.20
CA LEU A 180 14.12 1.73 -0.66
C LEU A 180 15.11 0.71 -0.09
N ASP A 181 15.97 1.12 0.84
CA ASP A 181 16.93 0.23 1.47
C ASP A 181 16.23 -0.81 2.36
N GLU A 182 16.64 -2.05 2.20
CA GLU A 182 16.16 -3.13 3.05
C GLU A 182 16.95 -3.18 4.35
N ARG A 183 16.25 -3.23 5.48
CA ARG A 183 16.79 -3.36 6.83
C ARG A 183 16.54 -4.77 7.34
N LYS A 184 17.60 -5.56 7.47
CA LYS A 184 17.47 -6.98 7.82
C LYS A 184 17.08 -7.16 9.28
N GLY A 185 15.80 -7.43 9.50
CA GLY A 185 15.22 -7.81 10.79
C GLY A 185 14.36 -9.07 10.66
N LYS A 186 13.77 -9.50 11.75
CA LYS A 186 12.92 -10.69 11.80
C LYS A 186 11.48 -10.35 11.42
N THR A 187 10.90 -11.12 10.50
CA THR A 187 9.47 -11.10 10.19
C THR A 187 8.81 -12.37 10.70
N VAL A 188 7.75 -12.24 11.49
CA VAL A 188 6.95 -13.37 11.98
C VAL A 188 5.57 -13.31 11.33
N ALA A 189 5.20 -14.35 10.60
CA ALA A 189 3.89 -14.46 9.95
C ALA A 189 3.06 -15.58 10.53
N THR A 190 1.77 -15.35 10.73
CA THR A 190 0.82 -16.35 11.24
C THR A 190 -0.27 -16.57 10.22
N MET A 191 -0.67 -17.82 9.97
CA MET A 191 -1.77 -18.21 9.11
C MET A 191 -2.89 -18.84 9.93
N SER A 192 -4.11 -18.35 9.78
CA SER A 192 -5.32 -18.89 10.42
C SER A 192 -6.53 -18.83 9.49
N LEU A 193 -7.52 -19.72 9.70
CA LEU A 193 -8.82 -19.64 9.06
C LEU A 193 -9.59 -18.46 9.67
N LEU A 194 -10.00 -17.49 8.84
CA LEU A 194 -10.75 -16.31 9.30
C LEU A 194 -12.26 -16.54 9.15
N PHE A 195 -12.68 -17.09 8.01
CA PHE A 195 -14.08 -17.42 7.76
C PHE A 195 -14.21 -18.78 7.08
N SER A 196 -15.09 -19.62 7.63
CA SER A 196 -15.61 -20.78 6.94
C SER A 196 -16.68 -20.35 5.91
N PRO A 197 -17.07 -21.22 4.96
CA PRO A 197 -18.22 -20.95 4.10
C PRO A 197 -19.54 -20.72 4.87
N GLU A 198 -19.67 -21.33 6.03
CA GLU A 198 -20.82 -21.23 6.95
C GLU A 198 -20.88 -19.81 7.57
N ASP A 199 -19.75 -19.30 8.05
CA ASP A 199 -19.65 -17.94 8.57
C ASP A 199 -20.07 -16.90 7.53
N LEU A 200 -19.61 -17.07 6.28
CA LEU A 200 -19.97 -16.17 5.19
C LEU A 200 -21.44 -16.18 4.79
N LYS A 201 -22.19 -17.24 5.14
CA LYS A 201 -23.64 -17.27 4.93
C LYS A 201 -24.39 -16.38 5.92
N VAL A 202 -23.96 -16.37 7.18
CA VAL A 202 -24.68 -15.70 8.29
C VAL A 202 -24.23 -14.25 8.49
N LEU A 203 -22.93 -13.96 8.42
CA LEU A 203 -22.40 -12.62 8.64
C LEU A 203 -22.85 -11.63 7.56
N SER A 204 -23.14 -10.39 7.92
CA SER A 204 -23.33 -9.29 6.98
C SER A 204 -22.00 -8.89 6.32
N PRO A 205 -22.02 -8.23 5.16
CA PRO A 205 -20.81 -7.70 4.55
C PRO A 205 -20.03 -6.76 5.47
N GLU A 206 -20.70 -5.95 6.25
CA GLU A 206 -20.14 -4.98 7.20
C GLU A 206 -19.46 -5.67 8.38
N GLU A 207 -20.05 -6.76 8.91
CA GLU A 207 -19.44 -7.58 9.95
C GLU A 207 -18.19 -8.30 9.42
N ILE A 208 -18.20 -8.77 8.16
CA ILE A 208 -17.03 -9.36 7.52
C ILE A 208 -15.92 -8.32 7.38
N ASP A 209 -16.23 -7.10 6.90
CA ASP A 209 -15.27 -6.00 6.78
C ASP A 209 -14.65 -5.64 8.15
N ALA A 210 -15.46 -5.53 9.22
CA ALA A 210 -14.98 -5.23 10.57
C ALA A 210 -14.05 -6.32 11.11
N LYS A 211 -14.41 -7.60 10.95
CA LYS A 211 -13.59 -8.73 11.38
C LYS A 211 -12.27 -8.84 10.60
N ILE A 212 -12.25 -8.46 9.31
CA ILE A 212 -11.00 -8.39 8.53
C ILE A 212 -10.10 -7.28 9.08
N ASN A 213 -10.62 -6.07 9.29
CA ASN A 213 -9.85 -4.96 9.87
C ASN A 213 -9.21 -5.36 11.21
N GLU A 214 -9.96 -6.02 12.08
CA GLU A 214 -9.46 -6.52 13.36
C GLU A 214 -8.37 -7.59 13.18
N ALA A 215 -8.60 -8.57 12.30
CA ALA A 215 -7.69 -9.69 12.10
C ALA A 215 -6.34 -9.27 11.53
N ILE A 216 -6.35 -8.33 10.56
CA ILE A 216 -5.10 -7.86 9.92
C ILE A 216 -4.41 -6.73 10.69
N TRP A 217 -5.07 -6.12 11.70
CA TRP A 217 -4.49 -5.00 12.44
C TRP A 217 -3.11 -5.34 13.00
N GLN A 218 -2.13 -4.48 12.69
CA GLN A 218 -0.76 -4.59 13.15
C GLN A 218 -0.16 -3.18 13.25
N ASP A 219 0.53 -2.91 14.35
CA ASP A 219 1.46 -1.79 14.52
C ASP A 219 2.85 -2.37 14.74
N ASP A 220 3.73 -2.21 13.77
CA ASP A 220 5.05 -2.79 13.79
C ASP A 220 6.01 -2.05 14.74
N TYR A 221 5.79 -0.77 14.99
CA TYR A 221 6.58 -0.04 16.00
C TYR A 221 6.20 -0.47 17.41
N ALA A 222 4.90 -0.58 17.71
CA ALA A 222 4.43 -1.09 19.00
C ALA A 222 4.91 -2.54 19.22
N TYR A 223 4.81 -3.38 18.19
CA TYR A 223 5.35 -4.74 18.24
C TYR A 223 6.84 -4.76 18.55
N ASN A 224 7.65 -3.93 17.87
CA ASN A 224 9.10 -3.96 18.06
C ASN A 224 9.54 -3.37 19.40
N LYS A 225 8.76 -2.46 19.98
CA LYS A 225 9.01 -1.94 21.32
C LYS A 225 9.02 -3.07 22.37
N GLU A 226 8.18 -4.10 22.17
CA GLU A 226 8.10 -5.28 23.05
C GLU A 226 9.10 -6.38 22.61
N ALA A 227 9.16 -6.65 21.31
CA ALA A 227 9.97 -7.75 20.76
C ALA A 227 11.47 -7.45 20.73
N HIS A 228 11.84 -6.18 20.75
CA HIS A 228 13.23 -5.68 20.76
C HIS A 228 14.13 -6.34 19.71
N ILE A 229 13.63 -6.36 18.46
CA ILE A 229 14.33 -6.95 17.32
C ILE A 229 15.15 -5.85 16.63
N LYS A 230 16.43 -6.15 16.40
CA LYS A 230 17.32 -5.26 15.65
C LYS A 230 17.03 -5.33 14.15
N TYR A 231 16.83 -4.16 13.53
CA TYR A 231 16.71 -3.96 12.08
C TYR A 231 17.93 -3.16 11.59
N ASP A 232 18.86 -3.81 10.93
CA ASP A 232 20.14 -3.21 10.52
C ASP A 232 19.92 -2.04 9.54
N GLY A 233 19.90 -0.84 10.06
CA GLY A 233 19.73 0.41 9.32
C GLY A 233 21.00 0.89 8.61
N LYS A 234 22.12 0.21 8.83
CA LYS A 234 23.46 0.54 8.25
C LYS A 234 23.84 2.01 8.41
N GLY A 235 23.48 2.61 9.53
CA GLY A 235 23.69 4.02 9.79
C GLY A 235 22.81 4.98 8.99
N ASN A 236 21.69 4.50 8.45
CA ASN A 236 20.79 5.26 7.56
C ASN A 236 19.30 5.05 7.87
N ILE A 237 18.95 4.87 9.14
CA ILE A 237 17.59 4.49 9.53
C ILE A 237 16.56 5.62 9.39
N CYS A 238 16.99 6.88 9.46
CA CYS A 238 16.15 8.06 9.27
C CYS A 238 16.07 8.57 7.83
N SER A 239 16.79 7.95 6.89
CA SER A 239 16.79 8.40 5.50
C SER A 239 15.38 8.54 4.94
N HIS A 240 15.08 9.71 4.38
CA HIS A 240 13.77 10.06 3.80
C HIS A 240 12.58 10.02 4.77
N LEU A 241 12.80 9.87 6.06
CA LEU A 241 11.70 9.84 7.03
C LEU A 241 10.91 11.16 7.04
N HIS A 242 11.55 12.27 6.67
CA HIS A 242 10.94 13.60 6.55
C HIS A 242 9.93 13.72 5.39
N ASP A 243 9.95 12.82 4.40
CA ASP A 243 8.94 12.80 3.34
C ASP A 243 7.55 12.38 3.87
N LEU A 244 7.56 11.65 4.99
CA LEU A 244 6.35 11.27 5.72
C LEU A 244 6.10 12.19 6.92
N LEU A 245 7.15 12.50 7.70
CA LEU A 245 7.11 13.33 8.90
C LEU A 245 7.54 14.77 8.57
N TYR A 246 6.72 15.45 7.77
CA TYR A 246 7.06 16.72 7.12
C TYR A 246 6.91 17.96 8.01
N ARG A 247 6.20 17.86 9.15
CA ARG A 247 5.92 18.98 10.06
C ARG A 247 6.72 18.88 11.36
N CYS A 248 7.36 19.96 11.78
CA CYS A 248 8.07 19.99 13.05
C CYS A 248 7.11 20.02 14.26
N PRO A 249 7.20 19.07 15.22
CA PRO A 249 6.29 19.04 16.37
C PRO A 249 6.50 20.17 17.37
N LYS A 250 7.65 20.87 17.32
CA LYS A 250 7.98 21.96 18.24
C LYS A 250 7.60 23.33 17.69
N CYS A 251 8.00 23.66 16.46
CA CYS A 251 7.78 24.99 15.89
C CYS A 251 6.65 25.04 14.85
N GLY A 252 6.12 23.89 14.43
CA GLY A 252 5.00 23.81 13.49
C GLY A 252 5.36 24.06 12.02
N HIS A 253 6.62 24.40 11.68
CA HIS A 253 7.04 24.58 10.28
C HIS A 253 6.90 23.26 9.50
N GLU A 254 6.42 23.37 8.26
CA GLU A 254 6.24 22.25 7.33
C GLU A 254 7.34 22.24 6.27
N PHE A 255 7.72 21.03 5.84
CA PHE A 255 8.70 20.78 4.77
C PHE A 255 10.12 21.28 5.07
N GLU A 256 10.39 21.60 6.34
CA GLU A 256 11.71 22.00 6.87
C GLU A 256 12.32 20.89 7.76
N MET A 257 11.73 19.69 7.74
CA MET A 257 12.34 18.52 8.37
C MET A 257 13.34 17.88 7.40
N ILE A 258 14.43 17.36 7.93
CA ILE A 258 15.39 16.55 7.18
C ILE A 258 15.70 15.26 7.93
N GLY A 259 15.67 14.13 7.23
CA GLY A 259 16.05 12.81 7.75
C GLY A 259 17.22 12.27 6.94
N GLU A 260 18.39 12.20 7.56
CA GLU A 260 19.64 11.69 6.96
C GLU A 260 20.41 10.85 7.97
N GLY A 261 21.03 9.78 7.50
CA GLY A 261 21.73 8.87 8.39
C GLY A 261 20.80 8.33 9.47
N ASN A 262 21.16 8.52 10.73
CA ASN A 262 20.35 8.15 11.90
C ASN A 262 19.64 9.33 12.54
N GLU A 263 19.61 10.49 11.91
CA GLU A 263 19.04 11.72 12.47
C GLU A 263 17.82 12.18 11.69
N ILE A 264 16.82 12.70 12.43
CA ILE A 264 15.75 13.52 11.88
C ILE A 264 15.72 14.84 12.65
N LYS A 265 15.74 15.97 11.95
CA LYS A 265 15.76 17.30 12.56
C LYS A 265 15.04 18.36 11.75
N CYS A 266 14.58 19.40 12.43
CA CYS A 266 14.01 20.59 11.81
C CYS A 266 15.12 21.60 11.49
N LEU A 267 15.20 22.03 10.24
CA LEU A 267 16.18 23.04 9.81
C LEU A 267 15.88 24.43 10.38
N ASN A 268 14.61 24.72 10.72
CA ASN A 268 14.21 26.01 11.26
C ASN A 268 14.55 26.19 12.74
N CYS A 269 14.35 25.16 13.59
CA CYS A 269 14.49 25.32 15.06
C CYS A 269 15.42 24.29 15.72
N GLY A 270 16.03 23.39 14.96
CA GLY A 270 16.95 22.37 15.47
C GLY A 270 16.28 21.22 16.25
N ASN A 271 14.95 21.23 16.42
CA ASN A 271 14.24 20.14 17.08
C ASN A 271 14.44 18.82 16.36
N GLY A 272 14.85 17.77 17.05
CA GLY A 272 15.16 16.49 16.39
C GLY A 272 15.54 15.38 17.35
N ALA A 273 15.90 14.24 16.77
CA ALA A 273 16.35 13.03 17.45
C ALA A 273 17.28 12.20 16.58
N THR A 274 18.10 11.37 17.19
CA THR A 274 18.63 10.17 16.54
C THR A 274 17.64 9.01 16.68
N MET A 275 17.71 8.05 15.78
CA MET A 275 16.97 6.79 15.86
C MET A 275 17.95 5.62 15.75
N ASP A 276 17.78 4.63 16.59
CA ASP A 276 18.62 3.44 16.59
C ASP A 276 18.03 2.30 15.73
N ASP A 277 18.77 1.19 15.62
CA ASP A 277 18.36 0.00 14.86
C ASP A 277 17.17 -0.78 15.49
N TYR A 278 16.66 -0.34 16.64
CA TYR A 278 15.43 -0.85 17.25
C TYR A 278 14.23 0.05 16.96
N TYR A 279 14.44 1.16 16.23
CA TYR A 279 13.49 2.22 15.94
C TYR A 279 13.06 3.04 17.16
N ASP A 280 13.91 3.12 18.18
CA ASP A 280 13.72 4.03 19.30
C ASP A 280 14.33 5.40 18.98
N PHE A 281 13.52 6.45 19.17
CA PHE A 281 14.00 7.82 19.10
C PHE A 281 14.74 8.22 20.37
N HIS A 282 15.87 8.88 20.20
CA HIS A 282 16.68 9.52 21.24
C HIS A 282 16.71 11.02 20.98
N PRO A 283 15.77 11.81 21.59
CA PRO A 283 15.65 13.25 21.34
C PRO A 283 16.92 14.02 21.69
N PHE A 284 17.23 15.07 20.92
CA PHE A 284 18.27 16.04 21.29
C PHE A 284 17.83 16.81 22.54
N GLU A 285 18.79 17.43 23.23
CA GLU A 285 18.48 18.22 24.41
C GLU A 285 17.44 19.32 24.14
N GLY A 286 16.36 19.36 24.91
CA GLY A 286 15.25 20.29 24.73
C GLY A 286 14.37 20.06 23.50
N SER A 287 14.53 18.91 22.79
CA SER A 287 13.69 18.53 21.67
C SER A 287 12.38 17.88 22.12
N ILE A 288 11.35 18.07 21.29
CA ILE A 288 10.03 17.44 21.44
C ILE A 288 9.86 16.51 20.24
N ILE A 289 9.92 15.21 20.49
CA ILE A 289 9.73 14.16 19.46
C ILE A 289 8.74 13.13 20.02
N PRO A 290 7.72 12.71 19.26
CA PRO A 290 6.82 11.63 19.63
C PRO A 290 7.55 10.29 19.77
N SER A 291 6.88 9.32 20.40
CA SER A 291 7.48 8.04 20.78
C SER A 291 8.01 7.21 19.61
N ASN A 292 7.39 7.30 18.45
CA ASN A 292 7.78 6.58 17.24
C ASN A 292 7.24 7.26 15.97
N PRO A 293 7.72 6.87 14.77
CA PRO A 293 7.27 7.45 13.49
C PRO A 293 5.76 7.29 13.22
N ALA A 294 5.14 6.16 13.58
CA ALA A 294 3.71 5.95 13.38
C ALA A 294 2.88 6.98 14.16
N ARG A 295 3.15 7.10 15.47
CA ARG A 295 2.47 8.07 16.36
C ARG A 295 2.63 9.50 15.84
N ARG A 296 3.83 9.83 15.36
CA ARG A 296 4.11 11.17 14.81
C ARG A 296 3.29 11.45 13.55
N HIS A 297 3.20 10.50 12.64
CA HIS A 297 2.38 10.63 11.44
C HIS A 297 0.88 10.75 11.76
N ASP A 298 0.39 10.02 12.77
CA ASP A 298 -1.02 10.13 13.20
C ASP A 298 -1.31 11.48 13.86
N GLU A 299 -0.35 12.09 14.56
CA GLU A 299 -0.46 13.47 15.06
C GLU A 299 -0.50 14.50 13.91
N GLU A 300 0.25 14.28 12.82
CA GLU A 300 0.13 15.09 11.60
C GLU A 300 -1.24 14.93 10.95
N ARG A 301 -1.80 13.73 10.92
CA ARG A 301 -3.17 13.46 10.47
C ARG A 301 -4.19 14.27 11.30
N LYS A 302 -4.07 14.26 12.62
CA LYS A 302 -4.91 15.06 13.51
C LYS A 302 -4.85 16.55 13.18
N ILE A 303 -3.66 17.07 12.93
CA ILE A 303 -3.46 18.47 12.55
C ILE A 303 -4.15 18.76 11.20
N VAL A 304 -3.91 17.94 10.17
CA VAL A 304 -4.52 18.12 8.84
C VAL A 304 -6.06 18.04 8.92
N TYR A 305 -6.59 17.10 9.71
CA TYR A 305 -8.04 17.01 9.96
C TYR A 305 -8.61 18.31 10.48
N HIS A 306 -7.97 18.95 11.49
CA HIS A 306 -8.39 20.22 12.03
C HIS A 306 -8.16 21.39 11.06
N GLU A 307 -7.02 21.43 10.36
CA GLU A 307 -6.76 22.44 9.31
C GLU A 307 -7.89 22.49 8.27
N ILE A 308 -8.41 21.33 7.88
CA ILE A 308 -9.51 21.22 6.91
C ILE A 308 -10.84 21.57 7.57
N LYS A 309 -11.19 20.90 8.70
CA LYS A 309 -12.49 21.01 9.35
C LYS A 309 -12.80 22.43 9.83
N ASP A 310 -11.79 23.11 10.39
CA ASP A 310 -11.96 24.42 11.03
C ASP A 310 -11.79 25.60 10.04
N ASN A 311 -11.38 25.33 8.79
CA ASN A 311 -11.21 26.31 7.75
C ASN A 311 -12.17 26.05 6.56
N PRO A 312 -13.34 26.73 6.49
CA PRO A 312 -14.29 26.55 5.38
C PRO A 312 -13.72 26.97 4.01
N ASN A 313 -12.65 27.76 3.96
CA ASN A 313 -11.95 28.17 2.76
C ASN A 313 -10.61 27.43 2.58
N PHE A 314 -10.52 26.19 3.08
CA PHE A 314 -9.30 25.42 2.93
C PHE A 314 -8.92 25.25 1.47
N GLU A 315 -7.68 25.57 1.18
CA GLU A 315 -7.06 25.40 -0.12
C GLU A 315 -5.60 24.95 0.05
N PHE A 316 -5.22 23.90 -0.67
CA PHE A 316 -3.82 23.50 -0.82
C PHE A 316 -3.48 23.40 -2.31
N VAL A 317 -2.42 24.10 -2.73
CA VAL A 317 -2.02 24.21 -4.14
C VAL A 317 -0.61 23.69 -4.32
N GLU A 318 -0.42 22.84 -5.33
CA GLU A 318 0.89 22.25 -5.65
C GLU A 318 1.13 22.20 -7.16
N LYS A 319 2.34 22.56 -7.58
CA LYS A 319 2.79 22.35 -8.96
C LYS A 319 3.28 20.91 -9.12
N VAL A 320 2.85 20.27 -10.19
CA VAL A 320 3.16 18.86 -10.42
C VAL A 320 3.55 18.60 -11.87
N LYS A 321 4.49 17.68 -12.08
CA LYS A 321 4.66 17.04 -13.39
C LYS A 321 3.69 15.87 -13.49
N VAL A 322 3.20 15.61 -14.70
CA VAL A 322 2.23 14.54 -14.99
C VAL A 322 2.93 13.41 -15.72
N GLY A 323 2.80 12.20 -15.21
CA GLY A 323 3.24 10.98 -15.86
C GLY A 323 2.06 10.11 -16.29
N TYR A 324 2.24 9.29 -17.30
CA TYR A 324 1.25 8.34 -17.78
C TYR A 324 1.89 6.97 -18.05
N LEU A 325 1.08 5.92 -18.07
CA LEU A 325 1.58 4.60 -18.46
C LEU A 325 1.72 4.53 -19.98
N PRO A 326 2.92 4.18 -20.51
CA PRO A 326 3.14 4.12 -21.95
C PRO A 326 2.26 3.03 -22.58
N PRO A 327 1.59 3.29 -23.72
CA PRO A 327 0.74 2.31 -24.38
C PRO A 327 1.51 1.09 -24.86
N TYR A 328 2.80 1.26 -25.17
CA TYR A 328 3.71 0.19 -25.56
C TYR A 328 4.89 0.10 -24.62
N HIS A 329 4.95 -1.00 -23.86
CA HIS A 329 6.04 -1.21 -22.90
C HIS A 329 7.38 -1.39 -23.62
N SER A 330 8.38 -0.59 -23.26
CA SER A 330 9.78 -0.81 -23.63
C SER A 330 10.47 -1.70 -22.59
N PRO A 331 11.14 -2.78 -22.99
CA PRO A 331 11.94 -3.62 -22.09
C PRO A 331 13.09 -2.84 -21.40
N GLN A 332 13.50 -1.70 -21.98
CA GLN A 332 14.57 -0.85 -21.44
C GLN A 332 14.05 0.14 -20.41
N ASN A 333 12.75 0.41 -20.38
CA ASN A 333 12.16 1.33 -19.42
C ASN A 333 11.98 0.67 -18.05
N LYS A 334 12.75 1.13 -17.06
CA LYS A 334 12.66 0.69 -15.65
C LYS A 334 11.59 1.46 -14.89
N ALA A 335 11.21 2.64 -15.33
CA ALA A 335 10.19 3.46 -14.71
C ALA A 335 8.77 2.89 -14.97
N THR A 336 7.87 3.16 -14.05
CA THR A 336 6.45 2.76 -14.19
C THR A 336 5.75 3.61 -15.23
N SER A 337 5.95 4.92 -15.18
CA SER A 337 5.34 5.93 -16.05
C SER A 337 6.38 6.79 -16.76
N GLU A 338 5.94 7.51 -17.78
CA GLU A 338 6.73 8.49 -18.51
C GLU A 338 6.10 9.88 -18.28
N VAL A 339 6.93 10.90 -17.97
CA VAL A 339 6.47 12.28 -17.83
C VAL A 339 5.94 12.78 -19.17
N CYS A 340 4.72 13.31 -19.18
CA CYS A 340 4.02 13.74 -20.39
C CYS A 340 3.46 15.17 -20.32
N GLY A 341 3.63 15.85 -19.19
CA GLY A 341 3.13 17.22 -19.00
C GLY A 341 3.41 17.75 -17.61
N GLU A 342 2.84 18.91 -17.33
CA GLU A 342 2.93 19.60 -16.04
C GLU A 342 1.69 20.46 -15.82
N GLY A 343 1.45 20.88 -14.59
CA GLY A 343 0.33 21.75 -14.25
C GLY A 343 0.24 22.07 -12.77
N VAL A 344 -0.89 22.59 -12.38
CA VAL A 344 -1.20 22.96 -11.00
C VAL A 344 -2.34 22.06 -10.49
N MET A 345 -2.14 21.44 -9.35
CA MET A 345 -3.15 20.69 -8.63
C MET A 345 -3.63 21.49 -7.43
N LYS A 346 -4.94 21.53 -7.25
CA LYS A 346 -5.61 22.29 -6.20
C LYS A 346 -6.56 21.37 -5.43
N PHE A 347 -6.45 21.37 -4.11
CA PHE A 347 -7.29 20.61 -3.19
C PHE A 347 -8.12 21.59 -2.37
N THR A 348 -9.44 21.52 -2.49
CA THR A 348 -10.40 22.37 -1.75
C THR A 348 -11.52 21.51 -1.20
N HIS A 349 -12.48 22.10 -0.46
CA HIS A 349 -13.68 21.35 -0.04
C HIS A 349 -14.53 20.87 -1.21
N GLU A 350 -14.53 21.55 -2.35
CA GLU A 350 -15.34 21.17 -3.51
C GLU A 350 -14.77 19.99 -4.29
N GLY A 351 -13.47 19.71 -4.15
CA GLY A 351 -12.81 18.61 -4.84
C GLY A 351 -11.33 18.80 -5.09
N ILE A 352 -10.78 17.90 -5.91
CA ILE A 352 -9.43 17.95 -6.43
C ILE A 352 -9.50 18.44 -7.87
N PHE A 353 -8.81 19.53 -8.17
CA PHE A 353 -8.78 20.14 -9.51
C PHE A 353 -7.36 20.11 -10.06
N PHE A 354 -7.26 19.88 -11.35
CA PHE A 354 -6.00 19.96 -12.07
C PHE A 354 -6.17 20.75 -13.36
N GLU A 355 -5.26 21.67 -13.59
CA GLU A 355 -5.13 22.41 -14.85
C GLU A 355 -3.67 22.40 -15.31
N GLY A 356 -3.44 22.00 -16.58
CA GLY A 356 -2.09 21.89 -17.12
C GLY A 356 -2.07 21.34 -18.52
N THR A 357 -1.02 20.56 -18.82
CA THR A 357 -0.80 19.95 -20.13
C THR A 357 -0.57 18.44 -20.06
N LYS A 358 -0.91 17.75 -21.14
CA LYS A 358 -0.59 16.34 -21.41
C LYS A 358 -0.19 16.20 -22.86
N LEU A 359 1.02 15.74 -23.14
CA LEU A 359 1.55 15.58 -24.50
C LEU A 359 1.41 16.86 -25.36
N GLY A 360 1.70 18.03 -24.76
CA GLY A 360 1.64 19.33 -25.40
C GLY A 360 0.22 19.89 -25.65
N LYS A 361 -0.84 19.23 -25.13
CA LYS A 361 -2.23 19.67 -25.24
C LYS A 361 -2.78 20.09 -23.89
N PRO A 362 -3.74 21.04 -23.82
CA PRO A 362 -4.45 21.34 -22.59
C PRO A 362 -5.06 20.08 -21.98
N PHE A 363 -4.90 19.92 -20.67
CA PHE A 363 -5.43 18.80 -19.90
C PHE A 363 -5.92 19.29 -18.55
N SER A 364 -7.19 19.05 -18.24
CA SER A 364 -7.80 19.39 -16.96
C SER A 364 -8.75 18.31 -16.50
N PHE A 365 -8.94 18.19 -15.20
CA PHE A 365 -9.93 17.32 -14.60
C PHE A 365 -10.35 17.83 -13.22
N SER A 366 -11.48 17.28 -12.73
CA SER A 366 -11.91 17.40 -11.35
C SER A 366 -12.27 16.03 -10.79
N LEU A 367 -11.98 15.79 -9.51
CA LEU A 367 -12.29 14.56 -8.79
C LEU A 367 -13.03 14.92 -7.50
N ASP A 368 -14.02 14.11 -7.13
CA ASP A 368 -14.76 14.27 -5.88
C ASP A 368 -14.23 13.31 -4.80
N TYR A 369 -14.27 13.75 -3.55
CA TYR A 369 -13.76 12.97 -2.41
C TYR A 369 -14.66 11.79 -2.01
N GLN A 370 -15.88 11.70 -2.45
CA GLN A 370 -16.73 10.52 -2.19
C GLN A 370 -16.24 9.32 -3.00
N THR A 371 -15.74 9.58 -4.21
CA THR A 371 -15.19 8.55 -5.10
C THR A 371 -13.75 8.17 -4.72
N TYR A 372 -12.93 9.17 -4.34
CA TYR A 372 -11.51 8.96 -4.06
C TYR A 372 -11.23 8.99 -2.55
N ASN A 373 -11.11 7.83 -1.94
CA ASN A 373 -10.90 7.68 -0.50
C ASN A 373 -9.43 7.81 -0.07
N THR A 374 -8.49 7.60 -0.97
CA THR A 374 -7.04 7.69 -0.76
C THR A 374 -6.31 7.74 -2.09
N LEU A 375 -5.00 7.93 -2.06
CA LEU A 375 -4.15 7.89 -3.25
C LEU A 375 -3.23 6.68 -3.22
N VAL A 376 -2.77 6.27 -4.40
CA VAL A 376 -1.60 5.39 -4.51
C VAL A 376 -0.35 6.26 -4.36
N ILE A 377 0.50 6.01 -3.37
CA ILE A 377 1.81 6.68 -3.25
C ILE A 377 2.94 5.69 -3.50
N THR A 378 4.05 6.19 -4.06
CA THR A 378 5.24 5.38 -4.25
C THR A 378 5.91 4.99 -2.96
N VAL A 379 6.81 4.00 -3.06
CA VAL A 379 7.59 3.52 -1.92
C VAL A 379 8.53 4.58 -1.35
N ASP A 380 8.97 5.53 -2.16
CA ASP A 380 9.88 6.61 -1.77
C ASP A 380 9.18 7.97 -1.57
N CYS A 381 7.84 7.96 -1.53
CA CYS A 381 7.00 9.16 -1.39
C CYS A 381 7.30 10.29 -2.41
N THR A 382 7.89 9.97 -3.56
CA THR A 382 8.25 10.98 -4.58
C THR A 382 7.10 11.39 -5.46
N TYR A 383 6.06 10.54 -5.60
CA TYR A 383 4.85 10.85 -6.35
C TYR A 383 3.62 10.12 -5.82
N PHE A 384 2.47 10.60 -6.22
CA PHE A 384 1.18 9.94 -5.97
C PHE A 384 0.45 9.71 -7.31
N ALA A 385 -0.57 8.84 -7.29
CA ALA A 385 -1.27 8.45 -8.49
C ALA A 385 -2.79 8.39 -8.32
N PHE A 386 -3.49 8.70 -9.43
CA PHE A 386 -4.92 8.52 -9.59
C PHE A 386 -5.25 7.72 -10.85
N TYR A 387 -6.40 7.06 -10.82
CA TYR A 387 -7.06 6.57 -12.04
C TYR A 387 -8.13 7.57 -12.47
N ILE A 388 -7.90 8.27 -13.58
CA ILE A 388 -8.81 9.28 -14.11
C ILE A 388 -9.43 8.71 -15.39
N ASN A 389 -10.75 8.55 -15.43
CA ASN A 389 -11.47 7.92 -16.54
C ASN A 389 -10.90 6.55 -16.96
N GLY A 390 -10.39 5.78 -15.99
CA GLY A 390 -9.81 4.45 -16.22
C GLY A 390 -8.36 4.44 -16.69
N GLU A 391 -7.75 5.60 -16.94
CA GLU A 391 -6.31 5.77 -17.20
C GLU A 391 -5.56 6.06 -15.90
N TYR A 392 -4.34 5.55 -15.79
CA TYR A 392 -3.45 5.77 -14.65
C TYR A 392 -2.55 6.96 -14.89
N PHE A 393 -2.46 7.86 -13.93
CA PHE A 393 -1.58 9.03 -13.94
C PHE A 393 -0.77 9.13 -12.66
N ASP A 394 0.53 9.39 -12.80
CA ASP A 394 1.41 9.79 -11.72
C ASP A 394 1.53 11.31 -11.66
N PHE A 395 1.59 11.86 -10.45
CA PHE A 395 1.79 13.30 -10.21
C PHE A 395 3.01 13.46 -9.31
N PHE A 396 4.01 14.18 -9.82
CA PHE A 396 5.28 14.44 -9.17
C PHE A 396 5.28 15.90 -8.67
N PRO A 397 5.04 16.14 -7.38
CA PRO A 397 5.09 17.49 -6.80
C PRO A 397 6.49 18.10 -6.93
N GLU A 398 6.57 19.43 -7.02
CA GLU A 398 7.85 20.15 -6.99
C GLU A 398 8.46 20.17 -5.58
N ARG A 399 7.61 20.15 -4.54
CA ARG A 399 8.01 20.08 -3.12
C ARG A 399 7.75 18.69 -2.54
N PRO A 400 8.34 18.30 -1.41
CA PRO A 400 8.12 17.00 -0.78
C PRO A 400 6.75 16.94 -0.06
N THR A 401 5.66 17.18 -0.80
CA THR A 401 4.30 17.35 -0.26
C THR A 401 3.43 16.09 -0.32
N VAL A 402 3.94 14.98 -0.85
CA VAL A 402 3.16 13.75 -1.05
C VAL A 402 2.53 13.23 0.25
N GLY A 403 3.27 13.26 1.36
CA GLY A 403 2.74 12.88 2.68
C GLY A 403 1.55 13.73 3.12
N LYS A 404 1.65 15.07 2.98
CA LYS A 404 0.54 15.98 3.31
C LYS A 404 -0.65 15.81 2.37
N ILE A 405 -0.42 15.68 1.06
CA ILE A 405 -1.48 15.47 0.05
C ILE A 405 -2.26 14.18 0.33
N LEU A 406 -1.57 13.11 0.73
CA LEU A 406 -2.23 11.86 1.15
C LEU A 406 -3.22 12.13 2.30
N LEU A 407 -2.75 12.79 3.37
CA LEU A 407 -3.59 13.09 4.52
C LEU A 407 -4.77 14.01 4.15
N ILE A 408 -4.55 15.03 3.30
CA ILE A 408 -5.62 15.92 2.82
C ILE A 408 -6.72 15.10 2.10
N VAL A 409 -6.36 14.23 1.17
CA VAL A 409 -7.35 13.45 0.40
C VAL A 409 -8.13 12.49 1.31
N GLU A 410 -7.47 11.82 2.24
CA GLU A 410 -8.09 10.89 3.17
C GLU A 410 -9.04 11.61 4.15
N GLU A 411 -8.63 12.74 4.71
CA GLU A 411 -9.47 13.50 5.66
C GLU A 411 -10.62 14.24 4.96
N MET A 412 -10.41 14.75 3.74
CA MET A 412 -11.50 15.29 2.92
C MET A 412 -12.56 14.22 2.61
N HIS A 413 -12.13 13.01 2.21
CA HIS A 413 -13.05 11.88 1.99
C HIS A 413 -13.88 11.60 3.24
N ARG A 414 -13.26 11.58 4.42
CA ARG A 414 -13.92 11.37 5.70
C ARG A 414 -14.93 12.46 6.03
N LEU A 415 -14.54 13.72 5.91
CA LEU A 415 -15.38 14.89 6.21
C LEU A 415 -16.59 15.03 5.25
N HIS A 416 -16.45 14.53 4.02
CA HIS A 416 -17.53 14.52 3.02
C HIS A 416 -18.41 13.26 3.08
N GLY A 417 -18.41 12.54 4.20
CA GLY A 417 -19.26 11.38 4.42
C GLY A 417 -18.89 10.15 3.61
N GLY A 418 -17.62 10.06 3.22
CA GLY A 418 -17.06 8.91 2.52
C GLY A 418 -17.18 7.61 3.34
N ARG A 419 -16.98 6.50 2.65
CA ARG A 419 -17.16 5.15 3.22
C ARG A 419 -15.93 4.61 3.96
N TRP A 420 -14.79 5.30 3.87
CA TRP A 420 -13.58 4.91 4.56
C TRP A 420 -13.65 5.35 6.03
N LYS A 421 -13.87 4.41 6.91
CA LYS A 421 -14.01 4.65 8.35
C LYS A 421 -12.67 4.47 9.06
N ASN A 422 -12.55 5.11 10.22
CA ASN A 422 -11.41 4.91 11.10
C ASN A 422 -11.31 3.46 11.56
N LEU A 423 -10.09 3.06 11.84
CA LEU A 423 -9.84 1.92 12.71
C LEU A 423 -10.02 2.38 14.17
N PRO A 424 -10.66 1.59 15.06
CA PRO A 424 -10.87 1.97 16.47
C PRO A 424 -9.58 2.39 17.18
N GLN A 425 -8.45 1.81 16.80
CA GLN A 425 -7.14 2.13 17.34
C GLN A 425 -6.66 3.56 17.02
N LEU A 426 -7.31 4.22 16.06
CA LEU A 426 -7.01 5.58 15.62
C LEU A 426 -8.10 6.59 15.98
N ASP A 427 -9.11 6.21 16.78
CA ASP A 427 -10.24 7.10 17.12
C ASP A 427 -9.74 8.38 17.83
N TRP A 428 -8.67 8.29 18.62
CA TRP A 428 -8.03 9.44 19.31
C TRP A 428 -7.56 10.55 18.36
N VAL A 429 -7.35 10.27 17.09
CA VAL A 429 -6.97 11.25 16.05
C VAL A 429 -8.08 12.29 15.88
N TYR A 430 -9.34 11.90 16.10
CA TYR A 430 -10.54 12.69 15.81
C TYR A 430 -11.23 13.25 17.06
N GLU A 431 -10.67 12.95 18.22
CA GLU A 431 -11.05 13.56 19.50
C GLU A 431 -10.40 14.95 19.65
#